data_8b665c727f65ce9f00c4f558cb96fb60
#
_entry.id   8b665c727f65ce9f00c4f558cb96fb60
#
_cell.length_a   1.000
_cell.length_b   1.000
_cell.length_c   1.000
_cell.angle_alpha   90.00
_cell.angle_beta   90.00
_cell.angle_gamma   90.00
#
_symmetry.space_group_name_H-M   'P 1'
#
loop_
_entity.id
_entity.type
_entity.pdbx_description
1 polymer ?
#
loop_
_entity_poly.entity_id
_entity_poly.type
_entity_poly.pdbx_seq_one_letter_code
_entity_poly.pdbx_strand_id
1 'polypeptide(L)'
;YTLSLHDALPILSRIPMAALVAVMIMVSVGTFNWDSIRNLRSHPTSSSMVMIVTVIVTVSTHDLAQGVLSGVLLSGFFFAHKVGRILSISSRSEDEGRIRNYTILGQVFFASADRFVQSFDFQEVIETVRIDVSRAHFWDITAVSALDKVVMKFRREGTEVEVLGLNEASATMVDRFALHDKDEPADLLLPH
;
A
#
# COMPACT_ATOMS: atom_id res chain seq x y z
N TYR A 1 -11.04 -23.56 44.76
CA TYR A 1 -10.33 -24.85 44.42
C TYR A 1 -9.28 -24.53 43.37
N THR A 2 -8.07 -24.21 43.81
CA THR A 2 -6.90 -24.10 42.95
C THR A 2 -6.35 -25.53 42.75
N LEU A 3 -6.63 -26.12 41.60
CA LEU A 3 -5.99 -27.37 41.23
C LEU A 3 -4.48 -27.10 41.14
N SER A 4 -3.71 -27.64 42.08
CA SER A 4 -2.27 -27.49 42.10
C SER A 4 -1.68 -28.22 40.90
N LEU A 5 -0.69 -27.57 40.24
CA LEU A 5 0.06 -28.14 39.11
C LEU A 5 0.61 -29.55 39.46
N HIS A 6 0.91 -29.81 40.77
CA HIS A 6 1.36 -31.10 41.28
C HIS A 6 0.30 -32.22 41.22
N ASP A 7 -0.99 -31.86 41.31
CA ASP A 7 -2.08 -32.85 41.25
C ASP A 7 -2.44 -33.18 39.77
N ALA A 8 -2.12 -32.31 38.84
CA ALA A 8 -2.38 -32.50 37.41
C ALA A 8 -1.31 -33.37 36.70
N LEU A 9 -0.06 -33.33 37.15
CA LEU A 9 1.07 -34.09 36.54
C LEU A 9 0.87 -35.60 36.45
N PRO A 10 0.43 -36.30 37.52
CA PRO A 10 0.25 -37.77 37.44
C PRO A 10 -0.95 -38.17 36.59
N ILE A 11 -1.92 -37.30 36.39
CA ILE A 11 -3.07 -37.52 35.51
C ILE A 11 -2.64 -37.36 34.05
N LEU A 12 -1.85 -36.33 33.73
CA LEU A 12 -1.30 -36.09 32.41
C LEU A 12 -0.35 -37.21 31.92
N SER A 13 0.42 -37.83 32.85
CA SER A 13 1.33 -38.95 32.52
C SER A 13 0.61 -40.23 32.09
N ARG A 14 -0.68 -40.36 32.44
CA ARG A 14 -1.51 -41.54 32.11
C ARG A 14 -2.23 -41.41 30.77
N ILE A 15 -2.18 -40.25 30.13
CA ILE A 15 -2.80 -40.07 28.82
C ILE A 15 -1.96 -40.80 27.77
N PRO A 16 -2.52 -41.81 27.10
CA PRO A 16 -1.76 -42.50 26.05
C PRO A 16 -1.49 -41.53 24.89
N MET A 17 -0.26 -41.59 24.36
CA MET A 17 0.15 -40.80 23.20
C MET A 17 -0.86 -40.88 22.04
N ALA A 18 -1.45 -42.07 21.85
CA ALA A 18 -2.47 -42.28 20.82
C ALA A 18 -3.72 -41.36 21.00
N ALA A 19 -4.12 -41.11 22.26
CA ALA A 19 -5.25 -40.21 22.53
C ALA A 19 -4.93 -38.76 22.18
N LEU A 20 -3.72 -38.27 22.46
CA LEU A 20 -3.26 -36.93 22.10
C LEU A 20 -3.21 -36.77 20.58
N VAL A 21 -2.66 -37.76 19.87
CA VAL A 21 -2.62 -37.75 18.40
C VAL A 21 -4.04 -37.76 17.81
N ALA A 22 -4.93 -38.58 18.36
CA ALA A 22 -6.33 -38.62 17.90
C ALA A 22 -7.05 -37.27 18.04
N VAL A 23 -6.86 -36.61 19.19
CA VAL A 23 -7.40 -35.24 19.42
C VAL A 23 -6.81 -34.23 18.42
N MET A 24 -5.50 -34.27 18.18
CA MET A 24 -4.85 -33.37 17.21
C MET A 24 -5.39 -33.59 15.80
N ILE A 25 -5.57 -34.85 15.38
CA ILE A 25 -6.16 -35.16 14.06
C ILE A 25 -7.62 -34.65 13.99
N MET A 26 -8.41 -34.92 15.03
CA MET A 26 -9.82 -34.47 15.08
C MET A 26 -9.92 -32.96 15.01
N VAL A 27 -9.11 -32.23 15.76
CA VAL A 27 -9.06 -30.76 15.73
C VAL A 27 -8.60 -30.25 14.35
N SER A 28 -7.59 -30.88 13.76
CA SER A 28 -7.08 -30.51 12.44
C SER A 28 -8.16 -30.68 11.35
N VAL A 29 -8.89 -31.77 11.36
CA VAL A 29 -10.00 -32.03 10.43
C VAL A 29 -11.16 -31.08 10.68
N GLY A 30 -11.48 -30.80 11.96
CA GLY A 30 -12.59 -29.91 12.35
C GLY A 30 -12.33 -28.43 12.06
N THR A 31 -11.07 -27.99 12.14
CA THR A 31 -10.66 -26.61 11.81
C THR A 31 -10.36 -26.42 10.33
N PHE A 32 -10.23 -27.51 9.58
CA PHE A 32 -9.93 -27.43 8.16
C PHE A 32 -11.15 -26.93 7.37
N ASN A 33 -11.01 -25.74 6.77
CA ASN A 33 -12.08 -25.14 5.99
C ASN A 33 -12.00 -25.62 4.53
N TRP A 34 -12.83 -26.63 4.23
CA TRP A 34 -12.97 -27.19 2.87
C TRP A 34 -13.44 -26.16 1.83
N ASP A 35 -14.21 -25.17 2.25
CA ASP A 35 -14.69 -24.10 1.37
C ASP A 35 -13.55 -23.21 0.89
N SER A 36 -12.48 -23.08 1.69
CA SER A 36 -11.28 -22.33 1.28
C SER A 36 -10.58 -22.97 0.08
N ILE A 37 -10.50 -24.30 0.02
CA ILE A 37 -9.94 -25.01 -1.15
C ILE A 37 -10.87 -24.88 -2.35
N ARG A 38 -12.18 -25.07 -2.12
CA ARG A 38 -13.17 -25.00 -3.19
C ARG A 38 -13.26 -23.62 -3.81
N ASN A 39 -13.09 -22.59 -2.99
CA ASN A 39 -13.13 -21.19 -3.42
C ASN A 39 -11.75 -20.63 -3.84
N LEU A 40 -10.70 -21.44 -3.84
CA LEU A 40 -9.35 -21.04 -4.26
C LEU A 40 -9.32 -20.47 -5.69
N ARG A 41 -10.25 -20.94 -6.52
CA ARG A 41 -10.42 -20.46 -7.90
C ARG A 41 -11.19 -19.13 -7.99
N SER A 42 -11.98 -18.79 -6.96
CA SER A 42 -12.79 -17.58 -6.90
C SER A 42 -12.11 -16.42 -6.16
N HIS A 43 -11.04 -16.73 -5.38
CA HIS A 43 -10.29 -15.73 -4.64
C HIS A 43 -9.20 -15.08 -5.51
N PRO A 44 -8.84 -13.82 -5.22
CA PRO A 44 -7.75 -13.16 -5.92
C PRO A 44 -6.47 -13.99 -5.81
N THR A 45 -5.81 -14.19 -6.93
CA THR A 45 -4.61 -15.04 -7.07
C THR A 45 -3.50 -14.73 -6.06
N SER A 46 -3.39 -13.47 -5.62
CA SER A 46 -2.42 -13.06 -4.60
C SER A 46 -2.66 -13.70 -3.23
N SER A 47 -3.92 -13.80 -2.76
CA SER A 47 -4.23 -14.45 -1.46
C SER A 47 -3.95 -15.94 -1.49
N SER A 48 -4.27 -16.60 -2.60
CA SER A 48 -4.01 -18.03 -2.78
C SER A 48 -2.51 -18.33 -2.81
N MET A 49 -1.72 -17.47 -3.44
CA MET A 49 -0.26 -17.56 -3.48
C MET A 49 0.35 -17.46 -2.08
N VAL A 50 -0.09 -16.47 -1.28
CA VAL A 50 0.38 -16.29 0.11
C VAL A 50 0.09 -17.54 0.92
N MET A 51 -1.12 -18.09 0.83
CA MET A 51 -1.52 -19.31 1.56
C MET A 51 -0.64 -20.50 1.18
N ILE A 52 -0.43 -20.75 -0.11
CA ILE A 52 0.38 -21.88 -0.60
C ILE A 52 1.82 -21.74 -0.12
N VAL A 53 2.43 -20.55 -0.26
CA VAL A 53 3.81 -20.32 0.17
C VAL A 53 3.95 -20.49 1.68
N THR A 54 3.02 -19.96 2.49
CA THR A 54 3.02 -20.15 3.95
C THR A 54 2.99 -21.61 4.33
N VAL A 55 2.11 -22.40 3.70
CA VAL A 55 2.02 -23.84 3.97
C VAL A 55 3.31 -24.58 3.58
N ILE A 56 3.85 -24.31 2.39
CA ILE A 56 5.09 -24.93 1.92
C ILE A 56 6.24 -24.61 2.87
N VAL A 57 6.42 -23.35 3.27
CA VAL A 57 7.48 -22.95 4.19
C VAL A 57 7.31 -23.65 5.54
N THR A 58 6.11 -23.63 6.12
CA THR A 58 5.83 -24.26 7.42
C THR A 58 6.13 -25.76 7.39
N VAL A 59 5.71 -26.47 6.34
CA VAL A 59 5.94 -27.92 6.21
C VAL A 59 7.41 -28.23 5.97
N SER A 60 8.11 -27.42 5.18
CA SER A 60 9.52 -27.67 4.84
C SER A 60 10.47 -27.36 5.99
N THR A 61 10.17 -26.32 6.77
CA THR A 61 11.02 -25.89 7.89
C THR A 61 10.63 -26.55 9.21
N HIS A 62 9.46 -27.18 9.27
CA HIS A 62 8.83 -27.69 10.51
C HIS A 62 8.71 -26.59 11.59
N ASP A 63 8.71 -25.31 11.19
CA ASP A 63 8.67 -24.15 12.06
C ASP A 63 7.51 -23.22 11.65
N LEU A 64 6.53 -23.15 12.54
CA LEU A 64 5.34 -22.30 12.33
C LEU A 64 5.70 -20.81 12.29
N ALA A 65 6.69 -20.38 13.07
CA ALA A 65 7.10 -18.98 13.13
C ALA A 65 7.67 -18.51 11.79
N GLN A 66 8.50 -19.33 11.13
CA GLN A 66 9.03 -19.03 9.80
C GLN A 66 7.94 -19.02 8.74
N GLY A 67 6.98 -19.92 8.83
CA GLY A 67 5.81 -19.94 7.96
C GLY A 67 4.97 -18.65 8.08
N VAL A 68 4.65 -18.24 9.30
CA VAL A 68 3.90 -17.01 9.55
C VAL A 68 4.67 -15.78 9.07
N LEU A 69 5.95 -15.67 9.38
CA LEU A 69 6.79 -14.55 8.95
C LEU A 69 6.83 -14.42 7.42
N SER A 70 7.04 -15.52 6.71
CA SER A 70 7.05 -15.53 5.24
C SER A 70 5.68 -15.13 4.66
N GLY A 71 4.59 -15.61 5.25
CA GLY A 71 3.22 -15.24 4.87
C GLY A 71 2.93 -13.75 5.04
N VAL A 72 3.32 -13.18 6.19
CA VAL A 72 3.13 -11.75 6.48
C VAL A 72 3.94 -10.88 5.50
N LEU A 73 5.21 -11.20 5.28
CA LEU A 73 6.08 -10.45 4.35
C LEU A 73 5.53 -10.50 2.92
N LEU A 74 5.13 -11.67 2.46
CA LEU A 74 4.59 -11.85 1.11
C LEU A 74 3.23 -11.15 0.95
N SER A 75 2.37 -11.21 1.97
CA SER A 75 1.09 -10.51 1.99
C SER A 75 1.28 -8.99 1.93
N GLY A 76 2.21 -8.46 2.72
CA GLY A 76 2.58 -7.04 2.71
C GLY A 76 3.09 -6.58 1.35
N PHE A 77 3.93 -7.39 0.70
CA PHE A 77 4.44 -7.11 -0.64
C PHE A 77 3.30 -7.05 -1.69
N PHE A 78 2.42 -8.04 -1.71
CA PHE A 78 1.28 -8.04 -2.63
C PHE A 78 0.30 -6.90 -2.34
N PHE A 79 0.09 -6.56 -1.07
CA PHE A 79 -0.74 -5.43 -0.69
C PHE A 79 -0.17 -4.12 -1.21
N ALA A 80 1.11 -3.84 -0.97
CA ALA A 80 1.78 -2.63 -1.45
C ALA A 80 1.70 -2.52 -2.98
N HIS A 81 1.98 -3.62 -3.69
CA HIS A 81 1.89 -3.66 -5.16
C HIS A 81 0.46 -3.42 -5.67
N LYS A 82 -0.54 -4.01 -5.02
CA LYS A 82 -1.96 -3.87 -5.41
C LYS A 82 -2.47 -2.46 -5.16
N VAL A 83 -2.15 -1.88 -4.00
CA VAL A 83 -2.59 -0.53 -3.64
C VAL A 83 -1.93 0.52 -4.54
N GLY A 84 -0.66 0.33 -4.93
CA GLY A 84 0.01 1.20 -5.89
C GLY A 84 -0.64 1.27 -7.28
N ARG A 85 -1.54 0.33 -7.61
CA ARG A 85 -2.29 0.32 -8.88
C ARG A 85 -3.63 1.08 -8.84
N ILE A 86 -4.06 1.52 -7.67
CA ILE A 86 -5.36 2.21 -7.52
C ILE A 86 -5.29 3.67 -8.00
N LEU A 87 -4.08 4.21 -8.18
CA LEU A 87 -3.89 5.53 -8.73
C LEU A 87 -4.29 5.56 -10.21
N SER A 88 -5.27 6.41 -10.55
CA SER A 88 -5.69 6.71 -11.90
C SER A 88 -5.54 8.20 -12.15
N ILE A 89 -4.83 8.55 -13.21
CA ILE A 89 -4.64 9.94 -13.64
C ILE A 89 -5.18 10.04 -15.06
N SER A 90 -6.13 10.92 -15.24
CA SER A 90 -6.69 11.25 -16.54
C SER A 90 -6.33 12.69 -16.90
N SER A 91 -5.95 12.89 -18.15
CA SER A 91 -5.67 14.22 -18.68
C SER A 91 -6.69 14.59 -19.77
N ARG A 92 -7.14 15.83 -19.74
CA ARG A 92 -7.99 16.41 -20.76
C ARG A 92 -7.42 17.77 -21.19
N SER A 93 -7.29 17.96 -22.49
CA SER A 93 -6.92 19.26 -23.07
C SER A 93 -8.18 20.13 -23.21
N GLU A 94 -8.07 21.38 -22.86
CA GLU A 94 -9.06 22.43 -23.06
C GLU A 94 -8.43 23.61 -23.81
N ASP A 95 -9.27 24.48 -24.36
CA ASP A 95 -8.87 25.73 -25.02
C ASP A 95 -7.80 25.54 -26.11
N GLU A 96 -8.12 24.66 -27.09
CA GLU A 96 -7.25 24.38 -28.24
C GLU A 96 -5.81 23.94 -27.88
N GLY A 97 -5.64 23.32 -26.71
CA GLY A 97 -4.34 22.80 -26.26
C GLY A 97 -3.56 23.72 -25.34
N ARG A 98 -4.08 24.91 -25.01
CA ARG A 98 -3.41 25.85 -24.09
C ARG A 98 -3.54 25.46 -22.62
N ILE A 99 -4.65 24.81 -22.25
CA ILE A 99 -4.93 24.40 -20.88
C ILE A 99 -5.00 22.87 -20.82
N ARG A 100 -4.24 22.28 -19.89
CA ARG A 100 -4.28 20.85 -19.60
C ARG A 100 -4.81 20.59 -18.20
N ASN A 101 -5.93 19.88 -18.13
CA ASN A 101 -6.52 19.47 -16.85
C ASN A 101 -6.12 18.02 -16.54
N TYR A 102 -5.45 17.83 -15.43
CA TYR A 102 -5.14 16.51 -14.86
C TYR A 102 -6.08 16.23 -13.70
N THR A 103 -6.90 15.19 -13.81
CA THR A 103 -7.76 14.73 -12.71
C THR A 103 -7.16 13.48 -12.09
N ILE A 104 -6.89 13.56 -10.79
CA ILE A 104 -6.23 12.52 -10.02
C ILE A 104 -7.25 11.81 -9.15
N LEU A 105 -7.32 10.49 -9.28
CA LEU A 105 -8.23 9.61 -8.56
C LEU A 105 -7.43 8.56 -7.80
N GLY A 106 -7.68 8.45 -6.50
CA GLY A 106 -7.11 7.37 -5.69
C GLY A 106 -6.08 7.85 -4.67
N GLN A 107 -5.10 7.01 -4.38
CA GLN A 107 -4.20 7.21 -3.24
C GLN A 107 -2.78 7.43 -3.72
N VAL A 108 -2.18 8.52 -3.27
CA VAL A 108 -0.78 8.86 -3.55
C VAL A 108 0.02 8.62 -2.27
N PHE A 109 1.03 7.74 -2.35
CA PHE A 109 1.90 7.38 -1.25
C PHE A 109 3.23 6.85 -1.82
N PHE A 110 4.18 6.48 -0.96
CA PHE A 110 5.55 6.12 -1.38
C PHE A 110 5.61 5.11 -2.55
N ALA A 111 4.71 4.10 -2.58
CA ALA A 111 4.74 3.08 -3.64
C ALA A 111 4.09 3.53 -4.96
N SER A 112 3.33 4.63 -4.98
CA SER A 112 2.70 5.19 -6.18
C SER A 112 3.33 6.52 -6.62
N ALA A 113 4.23 7.10 -5.83
CA ALA A 113 4.83 8.41 -6.07
C ALA A 113 5.56 8.51 -7.43
N ASP A 114 6.36 7.50 -7.78
CA ASP A 114 7.07 7.49 -9.07
C ASP A 114 6.10 7.41 -10.25
N ARG A 115 5.07 6.58 -10.14
CA ARG A 115 4.03 6.48 -11.16
C ARG A 115 3.26 7.80 -11.30
N PHE A 116 2.97 8.45 -10.16
CA PHE A 116 2.34 9.76 -10.15
C PHE A 116 3.13 10.75 -10.99
N VAL A 117 4.43 10.91 -10.73
CA VAL A 117 5.30 11.83 -11.48
C VAL A 117 5.39 11.46 -12.97
N GLN A 118 5.50 10.16 -13.28
CA GLN A 118 5.62 9.67 -14.68
C GLN A 118 4.33 9.82 -15.49
N SER A 119 3.19 10.04 -14.84
CA SER A 119 1.90 10.17 -15.52
C SER A 119 1.67 11.55 -16.13
N PHE A 120 2.56 12.51 -15.88
CA PHE A 120 2.48 13.85 -16.44
C PHE A 120 3.38 13.98 -17.67
N ASP A 121 2.86 14.60 -18.71
CA ASP A 121 3.66 14.95 -19.89
C ASP A 121 4.25 16.34 -19.71
N PHE A 122 5.55 16.42 -19.49
CA PHE A 122 6.29 17.65 -19.29
C PHE A 122 6.85 18.24 -20.59
N GLN A 123 6.75 17.53 -21.71
CA GLN A 123 7.29 17.99 -23.00
C GLN A 123 6.27 18.79 -23.82
N GLU A 124 5.01 18.75 -23.40
CA GLU A 124 3.95 19.48 -24.08
C GLU A 124 4.05 20.98 -23.76
N VAL A 125 4.03 21.80 -24.80
CA VAL A 125 4.04 23.27 -24.65
C VAL A 125 2.64 23.74 -24.25
N ILE A 126 2.43 24.04 -22.99
CA ILE A 126 1.14 24.37 -22.40
C ILE A 126 1.29 25.67 -21.60
N GLU A 127 0.31 26.55 -21.68
CA GLU A 127 0.32 27.81 -20.91
C GLU A 127 -0.07 27.57 -19.45
N THR A 128 -1.12 26.76 -19.23
CA THR A 128 -1.64 26.49 -17.88
C THR A 128 -1.92 25.01 -17.69
N VAL A 129 -1.46 24.46 -16.55
CA VAL A 129 -1.77 23.11 -16.07
C VAL A 129 -2.62 23.21 -14.82
N ARG A 130 -3.78 22.58 -14.84
CA ARG A 130 -4.65 22.42 -13.68
C ARG A 130 -4.59 21.00 -13.17
N ILE A 131 -4.24 20.84 -11.90
CA ILE A 131 -4.12 19.55 -11.23
C ILE A 131 -5.25 19.43 -10.21
N ASP A 132 -6.32 18.74 -10.58
CA ASP A 132 -7.45 18.47 -9.70
C ASP A 132 -7.14 17.25 -8.82
N VAL A 133 -6.92 17.50 -7.54
CA VAL A 133 -6.65 16.50 -6.50
C VAL A 133 -7.82 16.30 -5.54
N SER A 134 -9.02 16.78 -5.87
CA SER A 134 -10.22 16.70 -5.02
C SER A 134 -10.58 15.25 -4.63
N ARG A 135 -10.23 14.30 -5.47
CA ARG A 135 -10.48 12.86 -5.28
C ARG A 135 -9.20 12.05 -5.03
N ALA A 136 -8.09 12.73 -4.81
CA ALA A 136 -6.81 12.16 -4.42
C ALA A 136 -6.59 12.28 -2.91
N HIS A 137 -5.90 11.29 -2.33
CA HIS A 137 -5.49 11.33 -0.92
C HIS A 137 -3.98 11.16 -0.84
N PHE A 138 -3.32 12.16 -0.26
CA PHE A 138 -1.89 12.14 0.00
C PHE A 138 -1.64 11.58 1.40
N TRP A 139 -0.94 10.46 1.49
CA TRP A 139 -0.81 9.70 2.75
C TRP A 139 0.50 9.92 3.48
N ASP A 140 1.53 10.34 2.77
CA ASP A 140 2.87 10.50 3.32
C ASP A 140 3.63 11.67 2.70
N ILE A 141 4.77 12.00 3.29
CA ILE A 141 5.66 13.07 2.83
C ILE A 141 6.18 12.80 1.41
N THR A 142 6.36 11.52 1.04
CA THR A 142 6.81 11.15 -0.30
C THR A 142 5.78 11.53 -1.36
N ALA A 143 4.49 11.37 -1.04
CA ALA A 143 3.40 11.80 -1.91
C ALA A 143 3.38 13.32 -2.10
N VAL A 144 3.57 14.09 -1.02
CA VAL A 144 3.68 15.56 -1.08
C VAL A 144 4.89 15.98 -1.92
N SER A 145 6.05 15.36 -1.68
CA SER A 145 7.25 15.63 -2.47
C SER A 145 7.10 15.27 -3.95
N ALA A 146 6.28 14.27 -4.27
CA ALA A 146 5.96 13.93 -5.65
C ALA A 146 5.11 15.02 -6.33
N LEU A 147 4.14 15.60 -5.60
CA LEU A 147 3.37 16.75 -6.08
C LEU A 147 4.27 17.96 -6.30
N ASP A 148 5.15 18.29 -5.34
CA ASP A 148 6.12 19.37 -5.46
C ASP A 148 7.00 19.22 -6.71
N LYS A 149 7.52 18.00 -6.95
CA LYS A 149 8.32 17.72 -8.15
C LYS A 149 7.56 18.00 -9.43
N VAL A 150 6.29 17.61 -9.50
CA VAL A 150 5.43 17.86 -10.67
C VAL A 150 5.22 19.36 -10.87
N VAL A 151 4.81 20.06 -9.82
CA VAL A 151 4.54 21.51 -9.88
C VAL A 151 5.80 22.28 -10.27
N MET A 152 6.94 22.01 -9.60
CA MET A 152 8.20 22.70 -9.89
C MET A 152 8.72 22.38 -11.29
N LYS A 153 8.49 21.16 -11.80
CA LYS A 153 8.94 20.80 -13.14
C LYS A 153 8.16 21.56 -14.21
N PHE A 154 6.84 21.67 -14.11
CA PHE A 154 6.04 22.49 -15.01
C PHE A 154 6.40 23.98 -14.93
N ARG A 155 6.60 24.53 -13.73
CA ARG A 155 7.02 25.92 -13.54
C ARG A 155 8.38 26.22 -14.19
N ARG A 156 9.32 25.26 -14.17
CA ARG A 156 10.62 25.39 -14.85
C ARG A 156 10.50 25.47 -16.36
N GLU A 157 9.52 24.78 -16.93
CA GLU A 157 9.21 24.85 -18.36
C GLU A 157 8.39 26.11 -18.73
N GLY A 158 8.10 26.99 -17.76
CA GLY A 158 7.37 28.22 -17.97
C GLY A 158 5.86 28.07 -17.95
N THR A 159 5.35 26.92 -17.52
CA THR A 159 3.92 26.63 -17.42
C THR A 159 3.36 27.12 -16.09
N GLU A 160 2.24 27.83 -16.12
CA GLU A 160 1.49 28.16 -14.90
C GLU A 160 0.78 26.92 -14.34
N VAL A 161 0.87 26.69 -13.02
CA VAL A 161 0.30 25.50 -12.39
C VAL A 161 -0.68 25.89 -11.30
N GLU A 162 -1.91 25.43 -11.46
CA GLU A 162 -2.99 25.54 -10.47
C GLU A 162 -3.28 24.16 -9.85
N VAL A 163 -3.17 24.04 -8.52
CA VAL A 163 -3.57 22.83 -7.78
C VAL A 163 -4.95 23.07 -7.18
N LEU A 164 -5.92 22.25 -7.56
CA LEU A 164 -7.32 22.42 -7.17
C LEU A 164 -7.81 21.27 -6.29
N GLY A 165 -8.65 21.58 -5.31
CA GLY A 165 -9.47 20.59 -4.63
C GLY A 165 -8.73 19.75 -3.58
N LEU A 166 -7.71 20.29 -2.92
CA LEU A 166 -7.09 19.63 -1.77
C LEU A 166 -8.15 19.34 -0.71
N ASN A 167 -8.36 18.05 -0.40
CA ASN A 167 -9.25 17.67 0.70
C ASN A 167 -8.61 18.04 2.05
N GLU A 168 -9.43 18.22 3.08
CA GLU A 168 -9.01 18.74 4.40
C GLU A 168 -7.81 17.97 5.00
N ALA A 169 -7.80 16.64 4.90
CA ALA A 169 -6.71 15.81 5.40
C ALA A 169 -5.41 15.99 4.57
N SER A 170 -5.52 16.10 3.24
CA SER A 170 -4.38 16.32 2.35
C SER A 170 -3.90 17.76 2.39
N ALA A 171 -4.80 18.74 2.55
CA ALA A 171 -4.47 20.16 2.69
C ALA A 171 -3.54 20.36 3.90
N THR A 172 -3.86 19.79 5.06
CA THR A 172 -3.02 19.89 6.27
C THR A 172 -1.61 19.33 6.03
N MET A 173 -1.48 18.26 5.27
CA MET A 173 -0.17 17.68 4.93
C MET A 173 0.58 18.54 3.91
N VAL A 174 -0.10 18.99 2.87
CA VAL A 174 0.49 19.83 1.81
C VAL A 174 0.91 21.18 2.40
N ASP A 175 0.07 21.87 3.16
CA ASP A 175 0.41 23.15 3.81
C ASP A 175 1.62 23.02 4.75
N ARG A 176 1.78 21.86 5.41
CA ARG A 176 2.87 21.64 6.34
C ARG A 176 4.19 21.29 5.67
N PHE A 177 4.17 20.48 4.61
CA PHE A 177 5.34 19.85 4.03
C PHE A 177 5.63 20.27 2.58
N ALA A 178 4.65 20.83 1.84
CA ALA A 178 4.88 21.25 0.47
C ALA A 178 5.82 22.46 0.39
N LEU A 179 6.67 22.44 -0.61
CA LEU A 179 7.63 23.51 -0.90
C LEU A 179 7.12 24.47 -1.97
N HIS A 180 6.22 24.00 -2.84
CA HIS A 180 5.75 24.78 -3.99
C HIS A 180 4.84 25.96 -3.62
N ASP A 181 4.22 25.92 -2.43
CA ASP A 181 3.31 26.97 -1.93
C ASP A 181 3.98 27.93 -0.93
N LYS A 182 5.24 27.67 -0.56
CA LYS A 182 6.03 28.57 0.26
C LYS A 182 6.80 29.50 -0.68
N ASP A 183 6.55 30.79 -0.58
CA ASP A 183 7.38 31.81 -1.20
C ASP A 183 8.82 31.62 -0.69
N GLU A 184 9.62 30.88 -1.42
CA GLU A 184 11.02 30.66 -1.08
C GLU A 184 11.80 31.89 -1.48
N PRO A 185 12.50 32.54 -0.55
CA PRO A 185 13.51 33.53 -0.95
C PRO A 185 14.56 32.76 -1.77
N ALA A 186 14.79 33.24 -2.99
CA ALA A 186 15.66 32.65 -4.02
C ALA A 186 17.15 32.44 -3.61
N ASP A 187 17.46 32.52 -2.32
CA ASP A 187 18.80 32.58 -1.76
C ASP A 187 19.38 31.25 -1.27
N LEU A 188 18.63 30.14 -1.36
CA LEU A 188 19.10 28.84 -0.84
C LEU A 188 19.61 27.87 -1.91
N LEU A 189 19.71 28.27 -3.18
CA LEU A 189 20.16 27.44 -4.30
C LEU A 189 21.52 27.80 -4.88
N LEU A 190 22.37 28.56 -4.16
CA LEU A 190 23.76 28.74 -4.57
C LEU A 190 24.63 27.71 -3.85
N PRO A 191 25.24 26.74 -4.58
CA PRO A 191 26.28 25.90 -4.01
C PRO A 191 27.54 26.75 -3.82
N HIS A 192 28.04 26.73 -2.59
CA HIS A 192 29.42 27.12 -2.30
C HIS A 192 30.40 26.02 -2.66
#